data_7281a14232534b22193fbe1a37006405
#
_entry.id   7281a14232534b22193fbe1a37006405
#
_cell.length_a   1.000
_cell.length_b   1.000
_cell.length_c   1.000
_cell.angle_alpha   90.00
_cell.angle_beta   90.00
_cell.angle_gamma   90.00
#
_symmetry.space_group_name_H-M   'P 1'
#
loop_
_entity.id
_entity.type
_entity.pdbx_description
1 polymer ?
#
loop_
_entity_poly.entity_id
_entity_poly.type
_entity_poly.pdbx_seq_one_letter_code
_entity_poly.pdbx_strand_id
1 'polypeptide(L)'
;PSGIFVMAMGSYGWNKSKFGTVQNVVGDYVFYSYQSQPSDSRNAMAFFNASKTLDFMRGAIGVKGIYSRMENNLLSQGISTDYRNDSFSLSPSINGNISTCLNWNFRFTWDKSWLKILDMPGRSSNNYIYSGSVTFTPCSLITWTAGGEYYRNQIEEGRYKEMFMLDTKLTFNLSKRVELSASVTNLLNKKEYSYTSYGTVSQYERSSKLRGREFLISIYLKK
;
A
#
# COMPACT_ATOMS: atom_id res chain seq x y z
N PRO A 1 10.50 -25.46 -17.91
CA PRO A 1 9.80 -24.50 -18.76
C PRO A 1 9.63 -23.22 -17.95
N SER A 2 10.28 -22.15 -18.38
CA SER A 2 10.15 -20.82 -17.80
C SER A 2 8.70 -20.34 -17.98
N GLY A 3 7.87 -20.55 -16.95
CA GLY A 3 6.47 -20.15 -16.98
C GLY A 3 6.34 -18.62 -17.01
N ILE A 4 5.62 -18.11 -17.99
CA ILE A 4 5.15 -16.72 -18.00
C ILE A 4 3.68 -16.74 -17.63
N PHE A 5 3.31 -15.93 -16.66
CA PHE A 5 1.93 -15.67 -16.28
C PHE A 5 1.59 -14.22 -16.59
N VAL A 6 0.47 -13.99 -17.25
CA VAL A 6 -0.05 -12.64 -17.52
C VAL A 6 -1.56 -12.64 -17.27
N MET A 7 -2.03 -11.66 -16.54
CA MET A 7 -3.44 -11.41 -16.29
C MET A 7 -3.71 -9.90 -16.43
N ALA A 8 -4.75 -9.55 -17.16
CA ALA A 8 -5.23 -8.18 -17.26
C ALA A 8 -6.76 -8.16 -17.10
N MET A 9 -7.26 -7.17 -16.41
CA MET A 9 -8.69 -6.95 -16.21
C MET A 9 -8.99 -5.47 -16.32
N GLY A 10 -10.17 -5.13 -16.79
CA GLY A 10 -10.68 -3.78 -16.81
C GLY A 10 -12.16 -3.75 -16.48
N SER A 11 -12.58 -2.66 -15.85
CA SER A 11 -13.99 -2.40 -15.58
C SER A 11 -14.29 -0.92 -15.83
N TYR A 12 -15.48 -0.67 -16.28
CA TYR A 12 -16.03 0.67 -16.44
C TYR A 12 -17.44 0.68 -15.89
N GLY A 13 -17.73 1.63 -15.02
CA GLY A 13 -19.04 1.86 -14.43
C GLY A 13 -19.49 3.28 -14.67
N TRP A 14 -20.76 3.43 -14.98
CA TRP A 14 -21.42 4.70 -15.10
C TRP A 14 -22.74 4.66 -14.33
N ASN A 15 -22.97 5.63 -13.48
CA ASN A 15 -24.16 5.73 -12.67
C ASN A 15 -24.72 7.15 -12.74
N LYS A 16 -26.00 7.25 -13.02
CA LYS A 16 -26.79 8.47 -12.90
C LYS A 16 -27.70 8.38 -11.71
N SER A 17 -27.53 9.28 -10.76
CA SER A 17 -28.38 9.37 -9.60
C SER A 17 -29.24 10.61 -9.64
N LYS A 18 -30.46 10.51 -9.13
CA LYS A 18 -31.33 11.69 -8.91
C LYS A 18 -30.94 12.44 -7.63
N PHE A 19 -30.09 11.85 -6.80
CA PHE A 19 -29.64 12.41 -5.55
C PHE A 19 -28.12 12.58 -5.61
N GLY A 20 -27.64 13.77 -5.24
CA GLY A 20 -26.23 14.08 -5.10
C GLY A 20 -25.85 14.22 -3.62
N THR A 21 -24.57 13.97 -3.33
CA THR A 21 -24.00 14.27 -2.01
C THR A 21 -23.69 15.75 -1.91
N VAL A 22 -24.18 16.38 -0.87
CA VAL A 22 -23.91 17.76 -0.52
C VAL A 22 -22.93 17.77 0.65
N GLN A 23 -21.88 18.54 0.50
CA GLN A 23 -20.91 18.80 1.55
C GLN A 23 -21.03 20.25 2.00
N ASN A 24 -21.30 20.47 3.28
CA ASN A 24 -21.31 21.78 3.89
C ASN A 24 -20.21 21.86 4.96
N VAL A 25 -19.45 22.94 4.95
CA VAL A 25 -18.42 23.21 5.96
C VAL A 25 -18.93 24.31 6.87
N VAL A 26 -19.02 24.03 8.17
CA VAL A 26 -19.46 24.98 9.20
C VAL A 26 -18.41 24.99 10.30
N GLY A 27 -17.59 26.03 10.36
CA GLY A 27 -16.42 26.06 11.25
C GLY A 27 -15.45 24.91 10.94
N ASP A 28 -15.13 24.12 11.94
CA ASP A 28 -14.23 22.96 11.83
C ASP A 28 -14.94 21.65 11.45
N TYR A 29 -16.26 21.71 11.20
CA TYR A 29 -17.07 20.54 10.92
C TYR A 29 -17.46 20.45 9.46
N VAL A 30 -17.43 19.22 8.94
CA VAL A 30 -17.87 18.89 7.58
C VAL A 30 -19.13 18.03 7.68
N PHE A 31 -20.24 18.52 7.16
CA PHE A 31 -21.52 17.83 7.12
C PHE A 31 -21.78 17.28 5.74
N TYR A 32 -22.20 16.02 5.67
CA TYR A 32 -22.62 15.38 4.42
C TYR A 32 -24.13 15.15 4.48
N SER A 33 -24.84 15.53 3.43
CA SER A 33 -26.24 15.26 3.25
C SER A 33 -26.54 14.84 1.81
N TYR A 34 -27.68 14.25 1.57
CA TYR A 34 -28.16 13.92 0.24
C TYR A 34 -29.25 14.90 -0.17
N GLN A 35 -29.12 15.46 -1.37
CA GLN A 35 -30.15 16.34 -1.93
C GLN A 35 -30.64 15.81 -3.27
N SER A 36 -31.86 16.16 -3.63
CA SER A 36 -32.47 15.87 -4.93
C SER A 36 -31.82 16.73 -6.01
N GLN A 37 -30.63 16.31 -6.44
CA GLN A 37 -29.88 16.93 -7.52
C GLN A 37 -29.25 15.82 -8.38
N PRO A 38 -29.41 15.88 -9.71
CA PRO A 38 -28.80 14.91 -10.59
C PRO A 38 -27.28 14.86 -10.36
N SER A 39 -26.76 13.66 -10.19
CA SER A 39 -25.34 13.41 -10.01
C SER A 39 -24.92 12.29 -10.97
N ASP A 40 -23.90 12.57 -11.76
CA ASP A 40 -23.29 11.59 -12.67
C ASP A 40 -21.96 11.15 -12.06
N SER A 41 -21.78 9.84 -11.90
CA SER A 41 -20.51 9.26 -11.51
C SER A 41 -19.99 8.28 -12.55
N ARG A 42 -18.70 8.31 -12.79
CA ARG A 42 -18.01 7.42 -13.70
C ARG A 42 -16.80 6.83 -13.02
N ASN A 43 -16.66 5.52 -13.11
CA ASN A 43 -15.53 4.80 -12.53
C ASN A 43 -14.90 3.93 -13.61
N ALA A 44 -13.59 4.01 -13.74
CA ALA A 44 -12.82 3.11 -14.58
C ALA A 44 -11.70 2.49 -13.75
N MET A 45 -11.46 1.20 -13.92
CA MET A 45 -10.36 0.50 -13.28
C MET A 45 -9.69 -0.41 -14.31
N ALA A 46 -8.38 -0.41 -14.30
CA ALA A 46 -7.56 -1.36 -15.02
C ALA A 46 -6.56 -2.00 -14.05
N PHE A 47 -6.39 -3.29 -14.18
CA PHE A 47 -5.46 -4.09 -13.41
C PHE A 47 -4.63 -4.92 -14.38
N PHE A 48 -3.33 -5.02 -14.14
CA PHE A 48 -2.49 -6.00 -14.78
C PHE A 48 -1.55 -6.65 -13.79
N ASN A 49 -1.22 -7.91 -14.04
CA ASN A 49 -0.24 -8.68 -13.31
C ASN A 49 0.50 -9.56 -14.31
N ALA A 50 1.83 -9.44 -14.31
CA ALA A 50 2.68 -10.28 -15.12
C ALA A 50 3.81 -10.83 -14.27
N SER A 51 4.16 -12.09 -14.45
CA SER A 51 5.29 -12.70 -13.77
C SER A 51 5.99 -13.72 -14.66
N LYS A 52 7.29 -13.90 -14.41
CA LYS A 52 8.13 -14.87 -15.10
C LYS A 52 9.00 -15.60 -14.08
N THR A 53 8.99 -16.91 -14.14
CA THR A 53 9.90 -17.75 -13.37
C THR A 53 11.30 -17.67 -13.97
N LEU A 54 12.30 -17.57 -13.12
CA LEU A 54 13.73 -17.49 -13.46
C LEU A 54 14.45 -18.67 -12.83
N ASP A 55 14.77 -19.67 -13.64
CA ASP A 55 15.34 -20.94 -13.18
C ASP A 55 16.72 -20.75 -12.54
N PHE A 56 17.55 -19.83 -13.07
CA PHE A 56 18.91 -19.59 -12.59
C PHE A 56 18.95 -19.06 -11.14
N MET A 57 17.90 -18.40 -10.67
CA MET A 57 17.79 -17.90 -9.30
C MET A 57 16.72 -18.65 -8.49
N ARG A 58 16.12 -19.70 -9.05
CA ARG A 58 15.02 -20.48 -8.45
C ARG A 58 13.95 -19.56 -7.87
N GLY A 59 13.54 -18.58 -8.65
CA GLY A 59 12.65 -17.51 -8.19
C GLY A 59 11.79 -16.96 -9.32
N ALA A 60 11.25 -15.78 -9.09
CA ALA A 60 10.42 -15.10 -10.07
C ALA A 60 10.62 -13.58 -10.04
N ILE A 61 10.43 -12.97 -11.18
CA ILE A 61 10.25 -11.53 -11.34
C ILE A 61 8.78 -11.29 -11.68
N GLY A 62 8.19 -10.27 -11.08
CA GLY A 62 6.79 -9.93 -11.32
C GLY A 62 6.58 -8.44 -11.34
N VAL A 63 5.50 -8.02 -11.97
CA VAL A 63 5.02 -6.64 -11.95
C VAL A 63 3.50 -6.64 -11.86
N LYS A 64 2.98 -5.86 -10.93
CA LYS A 64 1.56 -5.63 -10.74
C LYS A 64 1.28 -4.14 -10.94
N GLY A 65 0.25 -3.81 -11.71
CA GLY A 65 -0.21 -2.44 -11.91
C GLY A 65 -1.70 -2.33 -11.70
N ILE A 66 -2.10 -1.22 -11.09
CA ILE A 66 -3.51 -0.86 -10.89
C ILE A 66 -3.65 0.60 -11.31
N TYR A 67 -4.62 0.88 -12.13
CA TYR A 67 -5.06 2.23 -12.44
C TYR A 67 -6.54 2.35 -12.10
N SER A 68 -6.93 3.42 -11.43
CA SER A 68 -8.33 3.73 -11.25
C SER A 68 -8.60 5.20 -11.53
N ARG A 69 -9.75 5.48 -12.09
CA ARG A 69 -10.31 6.82 -12.30
C ARG A 69 -11.69 6.87 -11.72
N MET A 70 -11.96 7.91 -11.00
CA MET A 70 -13.27 8.27 -10.49
C MET A 70 -13.59 9.71 -10.87
N GLU A 71 -14.66 9.88 -11.62
CA GLU A 71 -15.23 11.19 -11.94
C GLU A 71 -16.57 11.30 -11.23
N ASN A 72 -16.80 12.41 -10.58
CA ASN A 72 -18.04 12.66 -9.85
C ASN A 72 -18.29 14.17 -9.76
N ASN A 73 -19.51 14.51 -9.37
CA ASN A 73 -19.88 15.89 -9.12
C ASN A 73 -20.20 16.01 -7.62
N LEU A 74 -19.72 17.08 -7.04
CA LEU A 74 -19.88 17.41 -5.63
C LEU A 74 -20.59 18.74 -5.52
N LEU A 75 -21.67 18.80 -4.76
CA LEU A 75 -22.27 20.03 -4.33
C LEU A 75 -21.65 20.46 -3.00
N SER A 76 -20.94 21.59 -3.01
CA SER A 76 -20.35 22.15 -1.80
C SER A 76 -20.78 23.60 -1.65
N GLN A 77 -21.44 23.95 -0.52
CA GLN A 77 -21.94 25.30 -0.23
C GLN A 77 -22.79 25.90 -1.36
N GLY A 78 -23.62 25.06 -1.99
CA GLY A 78 -24.49 25.49 -3.10
C GLY A 78 -23.83 25.57 -4.47
N ILE A 79 -22.52 25.30 -4.58
CA ILE A 79 -21.78 25.27 -5.84
C ILE A 79 -21.56 23.82 -6.26
N SER A 80 -22.03 23.48 -7.46
CA SER A 80 -21.78 22.19 -8.07
C SER A 80 -20.40 22.19 -8.76
N THR A 81 -19.54 21.26 -8.39
CA THR A 81 -18.17 21.19 -8.89
C THR A 81 -17.86 19.77 -9.33
N ASP A 82 -17.40 19.63 -10.56
CA ASP A 82 -16.92 18.36 -11.08
C ASP A 82 -15.51 18.10 -10.58
N TYR A 83 -15.26 16.87 -10.13
CA TYR A 83 -13.93 16.45 -9.76
C TYR A 83 -13.58 15.10 -10.38
N ARG A 84 -12.31 14.92 -10.60
CA ARG A 84 -11.72 13.70 -11.10
C ARG A 84 -10.56 13.29 -10.20
N ASN A 85 -10.60 12.06 -9.75
CA ASN A 85 -9.52 11.43 -9.01
C ASN A 85 -8.96 10.27 -9.82
N ASP A 86 -7.70 10.36 -10.22
CA ASP A 86 -6.96 9.29 -10.85
C ASP A 86 -5.97 8.72 -9.82
N SER A 87 -5.85 7.41 -9.75
CA SER A 87 -4.79 6.76 -8.98
C SER A 87 -4.10 5.69 -9.81
N PHE A 88 -2.80 5.58 -9.61
CA PHE A 88 -1.95 4.60 -10.25
C PHE A 88 -1.03 3.99 -9.20
N SER A 89 -0.96 2.67 -9.20
CA SER A 89 -0.04 1.89 -8.38
C SER A 89 0.74 0.93 -9.25
N LEU A 90 2.06 0.92 -9.12
CA LEU A 90 2.97 0.01 -9.82
C LEU A 90 3.85 -0.70 -8.80
N SER A 91 3.83 -2.03 -8.82
CA SER A 91 4.56 -2.85 -7.86
C SER A 91 5.39 -3.94 -8.56
N PRO A 92 6.59 -3.64 -9.05
CA PRO A 92 7.56 -4.65 -9.43
C PRO A 92 8.07 -5.40 -8.20
N SER A 93 8.31 -6.68 -8.37
CA SER A 93 8.82 -7.57 -7.33
C SER A 93 9.77 -8.60 -7.91
N ILE A 94 10.71 -9.02 -7.10
CA ILE A 94 11.64 -10.09 -7.42
C ILE A 94 11.83 -10.95 -6.17
N ASN A 95 11.85 -12.25 -6.34
CA ASN A 95 12.14 -13.20 -5.28
C ASN A 95 13.03 -14.32 -5.81
N GLY A 96 13.70 -14.98 -4.92
CA GLY A 96 14.55 -16.09 -5.33
C GLY A 96 15.17 -16.84 -4.15
N ASN A 97 15.79 -17.95 -4.52
CA ASN A 97 16.54 -18.81 -3.60
C ASN A 97 17.98 -18.86 -4.08
N ILE A 98 18.90 -18.23 -3.34
CA ILE A 98 20.33 -18.31 -3.66
C ILE A 98 20.85 -19.72 -3.40
N SER A 99 20.28 -20.38 -2.39
CA SER A 99 20.60 -21.76 -2.03
C SER A 99 19.38 -22.42 -1.40
N THR A 100 19.49 -23.69 -1.03
CA THR A 100 18.43 -24.39 -0.30
C THR A 100 18.14 -23.78 1.08
N CYS A 101 19.06 -22.98 1.61
CA CYS A 101 18.95 -22.38 2.93
C CYS A 101 18.73 -20.86 2.91
N LEU A 102 18.75 -20.19 1.76
CA LEU A 102 18.64 -18.73 1.68
C LEU A 102 17.57 -18.30 0.68
N ASN A 103 16.46 -17.81 1.21
CA ASN A 103 15.36 -17.23 0.45
C ASN A 103 15.35 -15.71 0.64
N TRP A 104 15.01 -14.98 -0.40
CA TRP A 104 14.87 -13.55 -0.34
C TRP A 104 13.74 -13.05 -1.23
N ASN A 105 13.16 -11.91 -0.87
CA ASN A 105 12.24 -11.18 -1.73
C ASN A 105 12.48 -9.68 -1.62
N PHE A 106 12.16 -8.99 -2.68
CA PHE A 106 12.19 -7.54 -2.74
C PHE A 106 10.98 -7.06 -3.55
N ARG A 107 10.34 -5.99 -3.10
CA ARG A 107 9.25 -5.30 -3.80
C ARG A 107 9.44 -3.81 -3.69
N PHE A 108 9.25 -3.14 -4.80
CA PHE A 108 9.07 -1.70 -4.86
C PHE A 108 7.61 -1.41 -5.16
N THR A 109 7.02 -0.40 -4.55
CA THR A 109 5.69 0.09 -4.88
C THR A 109 5.74 1.60 -5.08
N TRP A 110 5.23 2.05 -6.18
CA TRP A 110 5.04 3.44 -6.48
C TRP A 110 3.55 3.71 -6.61
N ASP A 111 3.03 4.54 -5.71
CA ASP A 111 1.64 5.00 -5.71
C ASP A 111 1.61 6.46 -6.08
N LYS A 112 0.82 6.79 -7.07
CA LYS A 112 0.59 8.17 -7.50
C LYS A 112 -0.89 8.44 -7.59
N SER A 113 -1.33 9.58 -7.05
CA SER A 113 -2.69 10.04 -7.18
C SER A 113 -2.74 11.46 -7.73
N TRP A 114 -3.76 11.76 -8.51
CA TRP A 114 -4.04 13.08 -9.05
C TRP A 114 -5.49 13.43 -8.74
N LEU A 115 -5.68 14.56 -8.12
CA LEU A 115 -6.99 15.15 -7.93
C LEU A 115 -7.09 16.40 -8.79
N LYS A 116 -8.02 16.41 -9.71
CA LYS A 116 -8.38 17.57 -10.51
C LYS A 116 -9.79 17.99 -10.15
N ILE A 117 -9.95 19.26 -9.80
CA ILE A 117 -11.22 19.91 -9.53
C ILE A 117 -11.36 20.97 -10.61
N LEU A 118 -12.57 21.08 -11.20
CA LEU A 118 -12.84 22.11 -12.20
C LEU A 118 -12.47 23.49 -11.63
N ASP A 119 -11.77 24.29 -12.43
CA ASP A 119 -11.33 25.67 -12.08
C ASP A 119 -10.31 25.79 -10.93
N MET A 120 -9.75 24.67 -10.44
CA MET A 120 -8.69 24.69 -9.44
C MET A 120 -7.40 24.04 -9.95
N PRO A 121 -6.23 24.47 -9.45
CA PRO A 121 -4.99 23.78 -9.73
C PRO A 121 -5.07 22.30 -9.32
N GLY A 122 -4.68 21.40 -10.21
CA GLY A 122 -4.64 19.98 -9.90
C GLY A 122 -3.63 19.71 -8.77
N ARG A 123 -3.95 18.74 -7.92
CA ARG A 123 -3.08 18.27 -6.82
C ARG A 123 -2.61 16.85 -7.11
N SER A 124 -1.37 16.55 -6.78
CA SER A 124 -0.87 15.19 -6.92
C SER A 124 -0.06 14.78 -5.70
N SER A 125 -0.06 13.48 -5.42
CA SER A 125 0.84 12.90 -4.42
C SER A 125 1.56 11.70 -4.98
N ASN A 126 2.81 11.53 -4.56
CA ASN A 126 3.65 10.39 -4.89
C ASN A 126 4.12 9.73 -3.59
N ASN A 127 3.93 8.43 -3.51
CA ASN A 127 4.41 7.64 -2.39
C ASN A 127 5.23 6.46 -2.91
N TYR A 128 6.29 6.14 -2.20
CA TYR A 128 7.21 5.08 -2.57
C TYR A 128 7.40 4.15 -1.37
N ILE A 129 7.29 2.85 -1.61
CA ILE A 129 7.49 1.82 -0.61
C ILE A 129 8.51 0.83 -1.15
N TYR A 130 9.57 0.61 -0.41
CA TYR A 130 10.54 -0.45 -0.67
C TYR A 130 10.41 -1.45 0.45
N SER A 131 10.11 -2.69 0.13
CA SER A 131 10.02 -3.77 1.11
C SER A 131 10.90 -4.93 0.68
N GLY A 132 11.52 -5.57 1.64
CA GLY A 132 12.34 -6.74 1.37
C GLY A 132 12.46 -7.62 2.60
N SER A 133 12.65 -8.90 2.37
CA SER A 133 12.96 -9.84 3.45
C SER A 133 13.95 -10.91 3.00
N VAL A 134 14.68 -11.42 3.97
CA VAL A 134 15.62 -12.52 3.83
C VAL A 134 15.28 -13.56 4.88
N THR A 135 15.19 -14.82 4.46
CA THR A 135 15.03 -15.97 5.35
C THR A 135 16.22 -16.91 5.16
N PHE A 136 16.94 -17.14 6.24
CA PHE A 136 18.08 -18.04 6.27
C PHE A 136 17.80 -19.24 7.19
N THR A 137 17.87 -20.44 6.59
CA THR A 137 17.60 -21.72 7.25
C THR A 137 18.80 -22.64 7.06
N PRO A 138 19.91 -22.45 7.83
CA PRO A 138 21.14 -23.23 7.65
C PRO A 138 20.96 -24.72 7.95
N CYS A 139 19.99 -25.05 8.80
CA CYS A 139 19.63 -26.42 9.14
C CYS A 139 18.15 -26.47 9.56
N SER A 140 17.61 -27.67 9.70
CA SER A 140 16.21 -27.86 10.12
C SER A 140 15.86 -27.33 11.50
N LEU A 141 16.88 -27.07 12.34
CA LEU A 141 16.71 -26.58 13.71
C LEU A 141 16.54 -25.06 13.77
N ILE A 142 17.15 -24.31 12.85
CA ILE A 142 17.26 -22.86 12.96
C ILE A 142 16.73 -22.19 11.69
N THR A 143 15.86 -21.22 11.87
CA THR A 143 15.41 -20.30 10.82
C THR A 143 15.54 -18.87 11.33
N TRP A 144 16.28 -18.04 10.61
CA TRP A 144 16.37 -16.61 10.86
C TRP A 144 15.67 -15.86 9.71
N THR A 145 14.80 -14.92 10.07
CA THR A 145 14.13 -14.05 9.11
C THR A 145 14.38 -12.60 9.51
N ALA A 146 14.77 -11.78 8.56
CA ALA A 146 14.83 -10.33 8.70
C ALA A 146 14.05 -9.69 7.55
N GLY A 147 13.28 -8.65 7.87
CA GLY A 147 12.51 -7.90 6.89
C GLY A 147 12.55 -6.42 7.19
N GLY A 148 12.54 -5.60 6.14
CA GLY A 148 12.53 -4.17 6.27
C GLY A 148 11.61 -3.50 5.27
N GLU A 149 11.09 -2.35 5.66
CA GLU A 149 10.22 -1.50 4.84
C GLU A 149 10.69 -0.06 4.94
N TYR A 150 10.93 0.55 3.78
CA TYR A 150 11.23 1.97 3.68
C TYR A 150 10.08 2.68 2.97
N TYR A 151 9.54 3.68 3.63
CA TYR A 151 8.45 4.52 3.15
C TYR A 151 8.98 5.91 2.85
N ARG A 152 8.61 6.44 1.70
CA ARG A 152 8.85 7.83 1.32
C ARG A 152 7.53 8.41 0.84
N ASN A 153 6.81 9.07 1.76
CA ASN A 153 5.48 9.62 1.53
C ASN A 153 5.56 11.12 1.28
N GLN A 154 4.94 11.56 0.20
CA GLN A 154 4.80 12.98 -0.07
C GLN A 154 3.82 13.59 0.93
N ILE A 155 4.25 14.64 1.64
CA ILE A 155 3.41 15.41 2.58
C ILE A 155 2.96 16.73 1.96
N GLU A 156 3.78 17.35 1.13
CA GLU A 156 3.49 18.54 0.34
C GLU A 156 4.20 18.45 -0.99
N GLU A 157 3.92 19.37 -1.91
CA GLU A 157 4.63 19.40 -3.18
C GLU A 157 6.14 19.54 -2.96
N GLY A 158 6.90 18.57 -3.47
CA GLY A 158 8.35 18.51 -3.30
C GLY A 158 8.86 18.12 -1.90
N ARG A 159 7.98 17.95 -0.90
CA ARG A 159 8.37 17.55 0.47
C ARG A 159 7.94 16.13 0.77
N TYR A 160 8.87 15.35 1.30
CA TYR A 160 8.64 13.95 1.64
C TYR A 160 8.96 13.70 3.12
N LYS A 161 8.19 12.79 3.73
CA LYS A 161 8.49 12.20 5.03
C LYS A 161 8.92 10.76 4.82
N GLU A 162 10.07 10.42 5.39
CA GLU A 162 10.70 9.12 5.21
C GLU A 162 10.66 8.34 6.53
N MET A 163 10.45 7.03 6.40
CA MET A 163 10.48 6.13 7.54
C MET A 163 11.05 4.79 7.12
N PHE A 164 11.93 4.25 7.93
CA PHE A 164 12.45 2.89 7.77
C PHE A 164 12.08 2.04 8.98
N MET A 165 11.46 0.90 8.74
CA MET A 165 11.15 -0.12 9.74
C MET A 165 11.95 -1.38 9.45
N LEU A 166 12.36 -2.06 10.52
CA LEU A 166 13.14 -3.30 10.44
C LEU A 166 12.64 -4.25 11.52
N ASP A 167 12.35 -5.48 11.09
CA ASP A 167 11.90 -6.57 11.95
C ASP A 167 12.84 -7.77 11.80
N THR A 168 13.00 -8.54 12.86
CA THR A 168 13.77 -9.79 12.81
C THR A 168 13.14 -10.85 13.68
N LYS A 169 13.25 -12.10 13.26
CA LYS A 169 12.75 -13.27 13.98
C LYS A 169 13.74 -14.41 13.88
N LEU A 170 14.04 -15.03 15.00
CA LEU A 170 14.80 -16.24 15.09
C LEU A 170 13.91 -17.36 15.62
N THR A 171 13.88 -18.49 14.90
CA THR A 171 13.05 -19.65 15.24
C THR A 171 13.94 -20.87 15.44
N PHE A 172 13.72 -21.58 16.53
CA PHE A 172 14.36 -22.83 16.87
C PHE A 172 13.33 -23.96 16.88
N ASN A 173 13.46 -24.94 16.01
CA ASN A 173 12.67 -26.16 16.01
C ASN A 173 13.35 -27.19 16.95
N LEU A 174 13.05 -27.11 18.25
CA LEU A 174 13.69 -27.95 19.28
C LEU A 174 13.34 -29.43 19.12
N SER A 175 12.14 -29.70 18.60
CA SER A 175 11.69 -31.06 18.26
C SER A 175 10.57 -30.99 17.22
N LYS A 176 10.08 -32.14 16.77
CA LYS A 176 8.90 -32.19 15.87
C LYS A 176 7.66 -31.54 16.50
N ARG A 177 7.61 -31.46 17.83
CA ARG A 177 6.45 -30.95 18.58
C ARG A 177 6.66 -29.60 19.24
N VAL A 178 7.91 -29.11 19.33
CA VAL A 178 8.22 -27.90 20.08
C VAL A 178 9.03 -26.93 19.22
N GLU A 179 8.51 -25.74 19.06
CA GLU A 179 9.17 -24.62 18.38
C GLU A 179 9.27 -23.43 19.37
N LEU A 180 10.45 -22.86 19.48
CA LEU A 180 10.73 -21.65 20.23
C LEU A 180 11.04 -20.53 19.22
N SER A 181 10.44 -19.36 19.36
CA SER A 181 10.81 -18.21 18.55
C SER A 181 11.03 -16.96 19.39
N ALA A 182 12.01 -16.16 18.98
CA ALA A 182 12.28 -14.84 19.49
C ALA A 182 12.17 -13.84 18.35
N SER A 183 11.42 -12.77 18.52
CA SER A 183 11.28 -11.73 17.50
C SER A 183 11.43 -10.34 18.09
N VAL A 184 11.94 -9.45 17.26
CA VAL A 184 12.01 -8.02 17.53
C VAL A 184 11.31 -7.31 16.39
N THR A 185 10.25 -6.59 16.70
CA THR A 185 9.56 -5.72 15.74
C THR A 185 9.93 -4.28 15.97
N ASN A 186 9.92 -3.50 14.91
CA ASN A 186 10.32 -2.10 14.92
C ASN A 186 11.70 -1.88 15.60
N LEU A 187 12.69 -2.62 15.14
CA LEU A 187 14.06 -2.62 15.72
C LEU A 187 14.64 -1.20 15.83
N LEU A 188 14.29 -0.30 14.91
CA LEU A 188 14.72 1.09 14.87
C LEU A 188 13.92 2.00 15.79
N ASN A 189 12.93 1.47 16.52
CA ASN A 189 12.10 2.19 17.48
C ASN A 189 11.42 3.45 16.90
N LYS A 190 10.89 3.34 15.69
CA LYS A 190 10.10 4.42 15.09
C LYS A 190 8.78 4.55 15.82
N LYS A 191 8.40 5.78 16.18
CA LYS A 191 7.20 6.04 17.02
C LYS A 191 6.05 6.70 16.26
N GLU A 192 6.28 7.13 15.05
CA GLU A 192 5.31 7.88 14.26
C GLU A 192 5.37 7.51 12.78
N TYR A 193 4.21 7.32 12.20
CA TYR A 193 3.99 7.19 10.76
C TYR A 193 3.06 8.29 10.29
N SER A 194 3.47 9.05 9.29
CA SER A 194 2.63 10.12 8.75
C SER A 194 2.55 10.03 7.24
N TYR A 195 1.37 10.36 6.73
CA TYR A 195 1.12 10.50 5.29
C TYR A 195 0.07 11.56 5.04
N THR A 196 0.06 12.10 3.84
CA THR A 196 -0.95 13.05 3.39
C THR A 196 -1.91 12.38 2.43
N SER A 197 -3.19 12.64 2.63
CA SER A 197 -4.28 12.25 1.76
C SER A 197 -5.00 13.50 1.26
N TYR A 198 -5.27 13.57 -0.04
CA TYR A 198 -6.04 14.66 -0.62
C TYR A 198 -7.49 14.24 -0.78
N GLY A 199 -8.38 14.98 -0.14
CA GLY A 199 -9.81 14.95 -0.40
C GLY A 199 -10.22 16.00 -1.43
N THR A 200 -11.48 15.99 -1.85
CA THR A 200 -12.01 16.89 -2.89
C THR A 200 -11.83 18.36 -2.56
N VAL A 201 -12.02 18.75 -1.31
CA VAL A 201 -11.92 20.13 -0.82
C VAL A 201 -10.93 20.30 0.32
N SER A 202 -10.20 19.23 0.67
CA SER A 202 -9.37 19.21 1.87
C SER A 202 -8.09 18.42 1.65
N GLN A 203 -7.08 18.77 2.41
CA GLN A 203 -5.86 18.01 2.58
C GLN A 203 -5.82 17.52 4.02
N TYR A 204 -5.63 16.22 4.19
CA TYR A 204 -5.52 15.60 5.50
C TYR A 204 -4.09 15.08 5.69
N GLU A 205 -3.40 15.62 6.66
CA GLU A 205 -2.21 14.99 7.19
C GLU A 205 -2.65 14.01 8.29
N ARG A 206 -2.34 12.76 8.11
CA ARG A 206 -2.60 11.72 9.11
C ARG A 206 -1.30 11.29 9.74
N SER A 207 -1.22 11.44 11.06
CA SER A 207 -0.15 10.90 11.87
C SER A 207 -0.71 9.80 12.76
N SER A 208 -0.04 8.66 12.76
CA SER A 208 -0.38 7.53 13.61
C SER A 208 0.81 7.22 14.53
N LYS A 209 0.53 7.13 15.83
CA LYS A 209 1.53 6.64 16.78
C LYS A 209 1.75 5.14 16.56
N LEU A 210 2.98 4.75 16.33
CA LEU A 210 3.38 3.36 16.21
C LEU A 210 3.75 2.84 17.60
N ARG A 211 3.54 1.55 17.80
CA ARG A 211 4.18 0.85 18.91
C ARG A 211 5.69 0.94 18.74
N GLY A 212 6.38 1.22 19.83
CA GLY A 212 7.84 1.22 19.83
C GLY A 212 8.42 -0.15 19.53
N ARG A 213 9.71 -0.33 19.79
CA ARG A 213 10.36 -1.63 19.68
C ARG A 213 9.69 -2.63 20.63
N GLU A 214 9.31 -3.78 20.10
CA GLU A 214 8.72 -4.87 20.87
C GLU A 214 9.59 -6.12 20.75
N PHE A 215 9.76 -6.80 21.88
CA PHE A 215 10.43 -8.09 21.98
C PHE A 215 9.38 -9.14 22.34
N LEU A 216 9.31 -10.20 21.57
CA LEU A 216 8.37 -11.28 21.82
C LEU A 216 9.11 -12.61 21.78
N ILE A 217 8.89 -13.42 22.81
CA ILE A 217 9.29 -14.83 22.87
C ILE A 217 8.03 -15.67 22.85
N SER A 218 7.99 -16.67 21.97
CA SER A 218 6.84 -17.55 21.80
C SER A 218 7.28 -19.00 21.78
N ILE A 219 6.48 -19.84 22.43
CA ILE A 219 6.64 -21.31 22.42
C ILE A 219 5.40 -21.88 21.73
N TYR A 220 5.59 -22.66 20.70
CA TYR A 220 4.54 -23.35 19.98
C TYR A 220 4.64 -24.84 20.22
N LEU A 221 3.51 -25.43 20.64
CA LEU A 221 3.36 -26.87 20.77
C LEU A 221 2.55 -27.40 19.59
N LYS A 222 3.20 -28.20 18.75
CA LYS A 222 2.57 -28.83 17.57
C LYS A 222 1.98 -30.17 17.99
N LYS A 223 0.74 -30.47 17.57
CA LYS A 223 0.09 -31.76 17.78
C LYS A 223 0.62 -32.82 16.81
#